data_da0cad536b7a19061fa2f9753a994c85
#
_entry.id   da0cad536b7a19061fa2f9753a994c85
#
_cell.length_a   1.000
_cell.length_b   1.000
_cell.length_c   1.000
_cell.angle_alpha   90.00
_cell.angle_beta   90.00
_cell.angle_gamma   90.00
#
_symmetry.space_group_name_H-M   'P 1'
#
loop_
_entity.id
_entity.type
_entity.pdbx_description
1 polymer ?
#
loop_
_entity_poly.entity_id
_entity_poly.type
_entity_poly.pdbx_seq_one_letter_code
_entity_poly.pdbx_strand_id
1 'polypeptide(L)'
;MLYIAVRTSEEGLPMELWSRRKFFLASLAGSAAASAGKLFGGSRSNGGDAPTLASFAPVAQGKRPLIISSSNGLHALGAGMDILKKGGDTLDAVVAAVTIVEDDPNDDSVGYGGLPNEEGEVELDASVMHGPTHRAGSVASVRRIKNVSRLAKTVMEKTNHVMIVGDGARRFAVAEGFEEMNLLTEHSRKIWLAWKAKSSFNWRPGIDSPEWKEHLSAIFDGNEKQIAYAERVIAHPPTGTIPCMAVDSNGDISATTTTSGLSWKIPGRVGDSPIIGAGCCVDNEVGAAGSTGKGEENIKISGGHTIIEMLRQGKSPTDACLEAMGRVARNYKNDKKKLGTFHIYFYAINKDGAHGAASLWRNGYEASKQASYAVHEGSEARLAACTPFFDAVGGDQ
;
A
#
# COMPACT_ATOMS: atom_id res chain seq x y z
N MET A 1 15.09 19.41 -34.43
CA MET A 1 15.56 18.11 -35.00
C MET A 1 16.60 17.54 -34.05
N LEU A 2 16.30 16.50 -33.33
CA LEU A 2 17.23 15.86 -32.38
C LEU A 2 17.95 14.73 -33.12
N TYR A 3 19.25 14.78 -33.18
CA TYR A 3 20.12 13.74 -33.74
C TYR A 3 20.74 12.93 -32.59
N ILE A 4 20.71 11.61 -32.69
CA ILE A 4 21.42 10.73 -31.77
C ILE A 4 22.74 10.31 -32.46
N ALA A 5 23.87 10.61 -31.81
CA ALA A 5 25.20 10.20 -32.27
C ALA A 5 25.53 8.83 -31.61
N VAL A 6 25.80 7.82 -32.43
CA VAL A 6 26.35 6.53 -31.99
C VAL A 6 27.89 6.58 -32.25
N ARG A 7 28.65 6.41 -31.18
CA ARG A 7 30.14 6.32 -31.27
C ARG A 7 30.51 4.85 -31.43
N THR A 8 31.09 4.51 -32.57
CA THR A 8 31.84 3.25 -32.73
C THR A 8 33.32 3.60 -32.67
N SER A 9 34.07 2.92 -31.83
CA SER A 9 35.54 3.01 -31.75
C SER A 9 36.09 2.06 -32.80
N GLU A 10 36.77 2.62 -33.74
CA GLU A 10 38.01 2.30 -34.48
C GLU A 10 37.87 2.66 -35.94
N GLU A 11 38.88 3.46 -36.38
CA GLU A 11 39.28 3.81 -37.73
C GLU A 11 38.30 4.49 -38.70
N GLY A 12 38.43 5.80 -38.78
CA GLY A 12 38.50 6.58 -40.03
C GLY A 12 37.35 6.52 -41.04
N LEU A 13 36.09 6.29 -40.68
CA LEU A 13 34.96 6.43 -41.59
C LEU A 13 34.05 7.61 -41.19
N PRO A 14 33.51 8.39 -42.18
CA PRO A 14 32.69 9.56 -41.88
C PRO A 14 31.40 9.17 -41.14
N MET A 15 31.08 9.94 -40.08
CA MET A 15 29.82 9.77 -39.32
C MET A 15 28.61 10.03 -40.24
N GLU A 16 27.88 8.98 -40.58
CA GLU A 16 26.59 9.11 -41.24
C GLU A 16 25.51 9.43 -40.21
N LEU A 17 24.88 10.58 -40.32
CA LEU A 17 23.75 10.97 -39.46
C LEU A 17 22.49 10.23 -39.88
N TRP A 18 22.08 9.26 -39.10
CA TRP A 18 20.87 8.48 -39.35
C TRP A 18 19.63 9.24 -38.91
N SER A 19 18.65 9.39 -39.80
CA SER A 19 17.33 9.90 -39.43
C SER A 19 16.55 8.81 -38.64
N ARG A 20 15.64 9.23 -37.75
CA ARG A 20 14.78 8.31 -36.99
C ARG A 20 14.10 7.26 -37.88
N ARG A 21 13.70 7.61 -39.10
CA ARG A 21 13.11 6.71 -40.07
C ARG A 21 14.07 5.61 -40.53
N LYS A 22 15.32 5.92 -40.80
CA LYS A 22 16.35 4.93 -41.18
C LYS A 22 16.68 3.97 -40.03
N PHE A 23 16.70 4.48 -38.79
CA PHE A 23 16.91 3.65 -37.61
C PHE A 23 15.76 2.63 -37.40
N PHE A 24 14.50 3.06 -37.53
CA PHE A 24 13.35 2.15 -37.40
C PHE A 24 13.27 1.12 -38.53
N LEU A 25 13.60 1.48 -39.77
CA LEU A 25 13.63 0.56 -40.89
C LEU A 25 14.74 -0.49 -40.77
N ALA A 26 15.93 -0.11 -40.26
CA ALA A 26 17.02 -1.03 -40.00
C ALA A 26 16.70 -2.00 -38.86
N SER A 27 16.00 -1.54 -37.82
CA SER A 27 15.54 -2.39 -36.69
C SER A 27 14.49 -3.39 -37.12
N LEU A 28 13.56 -3.03 -38.01
CA LEU A 28 12.56 -3.92 -38.60
C LEU A 28 13.19 -4.95 -39.55
N ALA A 29 14.18 -4.57 -40.37
CA ALA A 29 14.88 -5.49 -41.24
C ALA A 29 15.73 -6.52 -40.46
N GLY A 30 16.37 -6.09 -39.35
CA GLY A 30 17.11 -6.97 -38.45
C GLY A 30 16.23 -8.01 -37.76
N SER A 31 15.01 -7.62 -37.36
CA SER A 31 14.03 -8.53 -36.71
C SER A 31 13.46 -9.57 -37.72
N ALA A 32 13.25 -9.17 -38.97
CA ALA A 32 12.77 -10.09 -40.02
C ALA A 32 13.83 -11.13 -40.44
N ALA A 33 15.11 -10.74 -40.49
CA ALA A 33 16.20 -11.66 -40.80
C ALA A 33 16.45 -12.71 -39.72
N ALA A 34 16.27 -12.34 -38.42
CA ALA A 34 16.39 -13.28 -37.30
C ALA A 34 15.24 -14.31 -37.26
N SER A 35 14.05 -13.95 -37.78
CA SER A 35 12.88 -14.84 -37.83
C SER A 35 12.90 -15.82 -39.02
N ALA A 36 13.50 -15.42 -40.15
CA ALA A 36 13.56 -16.25 -41.36
C ALA A 36 14.57 -17.44 -41.27
N GLY A 37 15.63 -17.30 -40.43
CA GLY A 37 16.62 -18.36 -40.24
C GLY A 37 16.13 -19.57 -39.46
N LYS A 38 14.97 -19.51 -38.81
CA LYS A 38 14.35 -20.63 -38.06
C LYS A 38 13.27 -21.40 -38.84
N LEU A 39 12.92 -20.95 -40.04
CA LEU A 39 11.81 -21.53 -40.80
C LEU A 39 12.24 -22.59 -41.85
N PHE A 40 13.55 -22.79 -42.12
CA PHE A 40 14.02 -23.70 -43.20
C PHE A 40 15.08 -24.70 -42.77
N GLY A 41 15.10 -25.17 -41.56
CA GLY A 41 16.06 -26.18 -41.16
C GLY A 41 15.61 -26.98 -39.94
N GLY A 42 14.80 -28.00 -40.14
CA GLY A 42 14.48 -28.90 -39.05
C GLY A 42 13.51 -29.98 -39.47
N SER A 43 14.07 -31.17 -39.71
CA SER A 43 13.40 -32.45 -39.87
C SER A 43 12.28 -32.64 -38.85
N ARG A 44 11.13 -33.13 -39.30
CA ARG A 44 10.03 -33.63 -38.48
C ARG A 44 10.54 -34.76 -37.60
N SER A 45 10.59 -34.57 -36.29
CA SER A 45 10.53 -35.62 -35.29
C SER A 45 9.22 -35.50 -34.52
N ASN A 46 8.57 -36.62 -34.34
CA ASN A 46 7.26 -36.84 -33.76
C ASN A 46 7.06 -36.20 -32.38
N GLY A 47 5.84 -35.72 -32.15
CA GLY A 47 5.12 -35.77 -30.89
C GLY A 47 5.92 -35.28 -29.66
N GLY A 48 6.18 -33.97 -29.55
CA GLY A 48 6.49 -33.37 -28.27
C GLY A 48 5.22 -32.72 -27.74
N ASP A 49 4.71 -33.21 -26.63
CA ASP A 49 3.62 -32.60 -25.88
C ASP A 49 3.91 -31.13 -25.70
N ALA A 50 2.90 -30.27 -25.95
CA ALA A 50 2.93 -28.90 -25.48
C ALA A 50 3.29 -28.92 -23.99
N PRO A 51 4.14 -27.99 -23.52
CA PRO A 51 4.47 -27.99 -22.11
C PRO A 51 3.15 -27.94 -21.33
N THR A 52 2.82 -29.07 -20.70
CA THR A 52 1.73 -29.14 -19.72
C THR A 52 2.01 -28.08 -18.70
N LEU A 53 1.15 -27.05 -18.63
CA LEU A 53 1.16 -26.12 -17.52
C LEU A 53 1.19 -27.00 -16.27
N ALA A 54 2.22 -26.83 -15.45
CA ALA A 54 2.35 -27.58 -14.21
C ALA A 54 0.99 -27.51 -13.50
N SER A 55 0.41 -28.66 -13.18
CA SER A 55 -0.83 -28.71 -12.43
C SER A 55 -0.49 -28.14 -11.06
N PHE A 56 -0.91 -26.92 -10.81
CA PHE A 56 -0.77 -26.31 -9.51
C PHE A 56 -1.54 -27.15 -8.50
N ALA A 57 -0.96 -27.39 -7.33
CA ALA A 57 -1.67 -28.02 -6.23
C ALA A 57 -2.95 -27.23 -5.97
N PRO A 58 -4.09 -27.87 -5.69
CA PRO A 58 -5.32 -27.15 -5.42
C PRO A 58 -5.10 -26.20 -4.25
N VAL A 59 -5.27 -24.91 -4.52
CA VAL A 59 -5.21 -23.88 -3.47
C VAL A 59 -6.36 -24.14 -2.51
N ALA A 60 -6.09 -24.07 -1.20
CA ALA A 60 -7.11 -24.26 -0.18
C ALA A 60 -8.32 -23.36 -0.49
N GLN A 61 -9.50 -23.95 -0.62
CA GLN A 61 -10.74 -23.22 -0.79
C GLN A 61 -11.06 -22.48 0.50
N GLY A 62 -11.32 -21.21 0.40
CA GLY A 62 -11.80 -20.36 1.49
C GLY A 62 -13.32 -20.28 1.51
N LYS A 63 -13.84 -19.37 2.33
CA LYS A 63 -15.27 -19.04 2.39
C LYS A 63 -15.56 -17.75 1.64
N ARG A 64 -16.70 -17.71 0.98
CA ARG A 64 -17.25 -16.50 0.33
C ARG A 64 -18.67 -16.25 0.82
N PRO A 65 -19.12 -14.98 1.02
CA PRO A 65 -18.31 -13.78 0.89
C PRO A 65 -17.26 -13.64 2.01
N LEU A 66 -16.17 -12.91 1.70
CA LEU A 66 -15.07 -12.62 2.60
C LEU A 66 -14.65 -11.16 2.50
N ILE A 67 -14.33 -10.53 3.62
CA ILE A 67 -13.66 -9.22 3.66
C ILE A 67 -12.54 -9.25 4.70
N ILE A 68 -11.38 -8.72 4.36
CA ILE A 68 -10.24 -8.59 5.28
C ILE A 68 -9.68 -7.16 5.27
N SER A 69 -9.01 -6.78 6.36
CA SER A 69 -8.24 -5.54 6.43
C SER A 69 -7.05 -5.69 7.39
N SER A 70 -6.21 -4.68 7.51
CA SER A 70 -5.32 -4.54 8.67
C SER A 70 -6.12 -4.53 9.97
N SER A 71 -5.44 -4.78 11.10
CA SER A 71 -6.10 -4.99 12.41
C SER A 71 -6.96 -3.80 12.88
N ASN A 72 -6.59 -2.55 12.51
CA ASN A 72 -7.36 -1.35 12.86
C ASN A 72 -8.76 -1.29 12.19
N GLY A 73 -9.01 -2.07 11.14
CA GLY A 73 -10.33 -2.15 10.52
C GLY A 73 -11.29 -3.16 11.16
N LEU A 74 -10.91 -3.87 12.23
CA LEU A 74 -11.73 -4.93 12.84
C LEU A 74 -13.18 -4.51 13.10
N HIS A 75 -13.38 -3.32 13.69
CA HIS A 75 -14.70 -2.81 14.05
C HIS A 75 -15.52 -2.35 12.83
N ALA A 76 -14.88 -2.18 11.69
CA ALA A 76 -15.49 -1.63 10.47
C ALA A 76 -15.90 -2.69 9.43
N LEU A 77 -15.34 -3.90 9.51
CA LEU A 77 -15.61 -4.95 8.51
C LEU A 77 -17.08 -5.37 8.41
N GLY A 78 -17.84 -5.24 9.51
CA GLY A 78 -19.28 -5.55 9.53
C GLY A 78 -20.07 -4.76 8.50
N ALA A 79 -19.79 -3.47 8.34
CA ALA A 79 -20.47 -2.61 7.37
C ALA A 79 -20.23 -3.08 5.92
N GLY A 80 -19.00 -3.46 5.58
CA GLY A 80 -18.68 -4.01 4.27
C GLY A 80 -19.33 -5.39 4.06
N MET A 81 -19.31 -6.26 5.07
CA MET A 81 -19.92 -7.59 4.99
C MET A 81 -21.45 -7.50 4.79
N ASP A 82 -22.12 -6.53 5.38
CA ASP A 82 -23.55 -6.30 5.20
C ASP A 82 -23.90 -5.94 3.76
N ILE A 83 -23.04 -5.21 3.07
CA ILE A 83 -23.19 -4.90 1.65
C ILE A 83 -23.02 -6.18 0.82
N LEU A 84 -21.97 -6.97 1.07
CA LEU A 84 -21.72 -8.23 0.37
C LEU A 84 -22.86 -9.24 0.54
N LYS A 85 -23.39 -9.40 1.76
CA LYS A 85 -24.52 -10.30 2.05
C LYS A 85 -25.81 -9.91 1.32
N LYS A 86 -25.97 -8.63 1.01
CA LYS A 86 -27.13 -8.12 0.23
C LYS A 86 -26.88 -8.21 -1.28
N GLY A 87 -25.76 -8.76 -1.73
CA GLY A 87 -25.37 -8.84 -3.13
C GLY A 87 -24.95 -7.50 -3.72
N GLY A 88 -24.48 -6.57 -2.87
CA GLY A 88 -23.97 -5.27 -3.30
C GLY A 88 -22.53 -5.39 -3.85
N ASP A 89 -22.05 -4.31 -4.45
CA ASP A 89 -20.76 -4.23 -5.12
C ASP A 89 -19.59 -4.37 -4.14
N THR A 90 -18.53 -5.10 -4.54
CA THR A 90 -17.36 -5.36 -3.70
C THR A 90 -16.55 -4.10 -3.40
N LEU A 91 -16.50 -3.14 -4.34
CA LEU A 91 -15.80 -1.88 -4.11
C LEU A 91 -16.58 -0.99 -3.12
N ASP A 92 -17.92 -0.97 -3.21
CA ASP A 92 -18.75 -0.28 -2.23
C ASP A 92 -18.55 -0.86 -0.84
N ALA A 93 -18.43 -2.18 -0.72
CA ALA A 93 -18.21 -2.87 0.54
C ALA A 93 -16.87 -2.47 1.20
N VAL A 94 -15.76 -2.49 0.45
CA VAL A 94 -14.45 -2.13 1.01
C VAL A 94 -14.34 -0.63 1.32
N VAL A 95 -14.90 0.23 0.47
CA VAL A 95 -14.91 1.69 0.71
C VAL A 95 -15.78 2.04 1.92
N ALA A 96 -16.95 1.42 2.09
CA ALA A 96 -17.79 1.62 3.27
C ALA A 96 -17.07 1.22 4.57
N ALA A 97 -16.35 0.11 4.57
CA ALA A 97 -15.57 -0.33 5.71
C ALA A 97 -14.46 0.68 6.06
N VAL A 98 -13.62 1.07 5.10
CA VAL A 98 -12.49 1.97 5.42
C VAL A 98 -12.94 3.39 5.76
N THR A 99 -14.09 3.85 5.23
CA THR A 99 -14.66 5.18 5.55
C THR A 99 -14.93 5.31 7.06
N ILE A 100 -15.33 4.24 7.74
CA ILE A 100 -15.55 4.25 9.20
C ILE A 100 -14.23 4.57 9.93
N VAL A 101 -13.11 4.01 9.47
CA VAL A 101 -11.79 4.26 10.05
C VAL A 101 -11.27 5.65 9.65
N GLU A 102 -11.51 6.09 8.40
CA GLU A 102 -11.17 7.46 7.96
C GLU A 102 -11.91 8.54 8.78
N ASP A 103 -13.08 8.21 9.33
CA ASP A 103 -13.91 9.12 10.13
C ASP A 103 -13.55 9.11 11.62
N ASP A 104 -12.78 8.13 12.10
CA ASP A 104 -12.45 8.00 13.52
C ASP A 104 -11.36 9.00 13.94
N PRO A 105 -11.68 10.03 14.77
CA PRO A 105 -10.70 11.00 15.24
C PRO A 105 -9.65 10.41 16.20
N ASN A 106 -9.82 9.17 16.65
CA ASN A 106 -8.91 8.48 17.54
C ASN A 106 -7.91 7.58 16.81
N ASP A 107 -8.10 7.34 15.50
CA ASP A 107 -7.08 6.69 14.67
C ASP A 107 -6.08 7.75 14.20
N ASP A 108 -4.89 7.76 14.78
CA ASP A 108 -3.83 8.72 14.48
C ASP A 108 -3.01 8.37 13.23
N SER A 109 -3.45 7.37 12.46
CA SER A 109 -2.74 6.83 11.32
C SER A 109 -3.52 6.83 10.00
N VAL A 110 -4.84 7.08 10.06
CA VAL A 110 -5.75 7.06 8.89
C VAL A 110 -6.74 8.23 9.00
N GLY A 111 -6.96 8.95 7.89
CA GLY A 111 -8.06 9.91 7.77
C GLY A 111 -8.05 11.07 8.76
N TYR A 112 -9.23 11.36 9.31
CA TYR A 112 -9.47 12.43 10.27
C TYR A 112 -8.87 12.07 11.64
N GLY A 113 -7.89 12.84 12.08
CA GLY A 113 -7.14 12.57 13.29
C GLY A 113 -5.74 12.03 13.03
N GLY A 114 -5.43 11.66 11.79
CA GLY A 114 -4.09 11.22 11.40
C GLY A 114 -3.01 12.22 11.81
N LEU A 115 -1.84 11.71 12.22
CA LEU A 115 -0.71 12.56 12.58
C LEU A 115 -0.21 13.34 11.36
N PRO A 116 0.10 14.63 11.53
CA PRO A 116 0.43 15.52 10.43
C PRO A 116 1.85 15.28 9.88
N ASN A 117 2.15 15.95 8.77
CA ASN A 117 3.51 16.15 8.28
C ASN A 117 4.31 17.07 9.23
N GLU A 118 5.59 17.32 8.94
CA GLU A 118 6.46 18.14 9.81
C GLU A 118 6.02 19.62 9.94
N GLU A 119 5.15 20.10 9.04
CA GLU A 119 4.60 21.45 9.06
C GLU A 119 3.26 21.54 9.79
N GLY A 120 2.71 20.41 10.26
CA GLY A 120 1.44 20.38 10.99
C GLY A 120 0.20 20.20 10.09
N GLU A 121 0.37 19.83 8.81
CA GLU A 121 -0.72 19.56 7.89
C GLU A 121 -0.95 18.05 7.76
N VAL A 122 -2.21 17.61 7.85
CA VAL A 122 -2.59 16.23 7.57
C VAL A 122 -2.73 16.06 6.05
N GLU A 123 -1.94 15.15 5.48
CA GLU A 123 -1.96 14.80 4.07
C GLU A 123 -2.34 13.33 3.92
N LEU A 124 -3.39 13.07 3.15
CA LEU A 124 -4.00 11.77 3.00
C LEU A 124 -3.74 11.18 1.61
N ASP A 125 -3.59 9.87 1.57
CA ASP A 125 -3.39 9.08 0.35
C ASP A 125 -4.41 7.94 0.31
N ALA A 126 -4.95 7.61 -0.87
CA ALA A 126 -5.79 6.43 -1.07
C ALA A 126 -5.73 5.91 -2.49
N SER A 127 -6.01 4.63 -2.64
CA SER A 127 -6.32 4.00 -3.92
C SER A 127 -7.47 3.01 -3.80
N VAL A 128 -8.16 2.81 -4.92
CA VAL A 128 -9.19 1.78 -5.10
C VAL A 128 -8.90 1.03 -6.39
N MET A 129 -9.27 -0.25 -6.41
CA MET A 129 -9.25 -1.05 -7.63
C MET A 129 -10.47 -1.98 -7.66
N HIS A 130 -11.26 -1.88 -8.75
CA HIS A 130 -12.46 -2.65 -8.97
C HIS A 130 -12.18 -3.79 -9.96
N GLY A 131 -12.15 -5.02 -9.46
CA GLY A 131 -11.76 -6.19 -10.24
C GLY A 131 -12.67 -6.46 -11.44
N PRO A 132 -14.02 -6.47 -11.30
CA PRO A 132 -14.91 -6.79 -12.41
C PRO A 132 -14.73 -5.90 -13.66
N THR A 133 -14.36 -4.63 -13.49
CA THR A 133 -14.12 -3.70 -14.60
C THR A 133 -12.64 -3.43 -14.87
N HIS A 134 -11.76 -3.94 -14.01
CA HIS A 134 -10.32 -3.68 -14.02
C HIS A 134 -9.97 -2.18 -13.99
N ARG A 135 -10.85 -1.36 -13.41
CA ARG A 135 -10.66 0.08 -13.25
C ARG A 135 -10.01 0.39 -11.90
N ALA A 136 -9.28 1.47 -11.86
CA ALA A 136 -8.62 1.95 -10.66
C ALA A 136 -8.76 3.46 -10.52
N GLY A 137 -8.69 3.94 -9.28
CA GLY A 137 -8.63 5.36 -8.94
C GLY A 137 -7.72 5.58 -7.75
N SER A 138 -7.07 6.74 -7.71
CA SER A 138 -6.06 7.03 -6.70
C SER A 138 -5.94 8.52 -6.45
N VAL A 139 -5.66 8.87 -5.20
CA VAL A 139 -5.35 10.25 -4.80
C VAL A 139 -4.19 10.25 -3.80
N ALA A 140 -3.35 11.27 -3.85
CA ALA A 140 -2.18 11.35 -2.97
C ALA A 140 -1.90 12.79 -2.51
N SER A 141 -1.33 12.93 -1.31
CA SER A 141 -1.01 14.22 -0.69
C SER A 141 -2.22 15.18 -0.67
N VAL A 142 -3.40 14.62 -0.39
CA VAL A 142 -4.65 15.40 -0.35
C VAL A 142 -4.81 16.03 1.02
N ARG A 143 -5.06 17.33 1.05
CA ARG A 143 -5.31 18.09 2.26
C ARG A 143 -6.77 18.45 2.37
N ARG A 144 -7.28 18.57 3.59
CA ARG A 144 -8.61 19.11 3.92
C ARG A 144 -9.82 18.28 3.45
N ILE A 145 -9.61 17.13 2.83
CA ILE A 145 -10.68 16.20 2.43
C ILE A 145 -10.55 14.92 3.25
N LYS A 146 -11.57 14.61 4.05
CA LYS A 146 -11.54 13.53 5.03
C LYS A 146 -11.58 12.12 4.40
N ASN A 147 -12.52 11.87 3.49
CA ASN A 147 -12.79 10.54 2.95
C ASN A 147 -12.09 10.35 1.60
N VAL A 148 -10.79 10.14 1.63
CA VAL A 148 -9.97 10.04 0.40
C VAL A 148 -10.14 8.72 -0.34
N SER A 149 -10.60 7.65 0.31
CA SER A 149 -11.00 6.40 -0.36
C SER A 149 -12.21 6.62 -1.27
N ARG A 150 -13.21 7.38 -0.81
CA ARG A 150 -14.36 7.80 -1.62
C ARG A 150 -13.93 8.72 -2.76
N LEU A 151 -12.98 9.62 -2.50
CA LEU A 151 -12.43 10.50 -3.53
C LEU A 151 -11.68 9.69 -4.60
N ALA A 152 -10.87 8.71 -4.22
CA ALA A 152 -10.20 7.79 -5.15
C ALA A 152 -11.23 7.04 -6.01
N LYS A 153 -12.33 6.56 -5.42
CA LYS A 153 -13.45 5.96 -6.15
C LYS A 153 -14.08 6.96 -7.13
N THR A 154 -14.28 8.20 -6.72
CA THR A 154 -14.83 9.26 -7.59
C THR A 154 -13.91 9.56 -8.78
N VAL A 155 -12.57 9.57 -8.58
CA VAL A 155 -11.60 9.68 -9.69
C VAL A 155 -11.79 8.54 -10.68
N MET A 156 -11.91 7.29 -10.20
CA MET A 156 -12.13 6.11 -11.04
C MET A 156 -13.45 6.21 -11.82
N GLU A 157 -14.53 6.67 -11.20
CA GLU A 157 -15.87 6.67 -11.79
C GLU A 157 -16.11 7.84 -12.75
N LYS A 158 -15.59 9.02 -12.42
CA LYS A 158 -15.91 10.27 -13.10
C LYS A 158 -14.88 10.72 -14.12
N THR A 159 -13.70 10.07 -14.16
CA THR A 159 -12.62 10.47 -15.06
C THR A 159 -12.04 9.28 -15.83
N ASN A 160 -11.22 9.57 -16.82
CA ASN A 160 -10.36 8.56 -17.50
C ASN A 160 -8.94 8.52 -16.92
N HIS A 161 -8.70 9.20 -15.78
CA HIS A 161 -7.43 9.19 -15.08
C HIS A 161 -7.43 8.11 -13.99
N VAL A 162 -6.25 7.58 -13.69
CA VAL A 162 -6.07 6.70 -12.54
C VAL A 162 -5.68 7.49 -11.29
N MET A 163 -4.90 8.57 -11.41
CA MET A 163 -4.38 9.28 -10.25
C MET A 163 -4.46 10.80 -10.43
N ILE A 164 -4.96 11.49 -9.39
CA ILE A 164 -4.91 12.94 -9.24
C ILE A 164 -4.33 13.26 -7.85
N VAL A 165 -3.44 14.25 -7.72
CA VAL A 165 -2.68 14.49 -6.49
C VAL A 165 -2.74 15.93 -5.99
N GLY A 166 -2.45 16.13 -4.70
CA GLY A 166 -2.24 17.42 -4.06
C GLY A 166 -3.42 18.37 -4.20
N ASP A 167 -3.13 19.64 -4.49
CA ASP A 167 -4.15 20.67 -4.65
C ASP A 167 -5.09 20.41 -5.85
N GLY A 168 -4.61 19.72 -6.89
CA GLY A 168 -5.45 19.28 -8.01
C GLY A 168 -6.54 18.32 -7.55
N ALA A 169 -6.20 17.32 -6.73
CA ALA A 169 -7.16 16.38 -6.14
C ALA A 169 -8.14 17.09 -5.21
N ARG A 170 -7.66 18.02 -4.38
CA ARG A 170 -8.53 18.83 -3.50
C ARG A 170 -9.55 19.62 -4.28
N ARG A 171 -9.14 20.36 -5.33
CA ARG A 171 -10.07 21.12 -6.18
C ARG A 171 -11.07 20.22 -6.90
N PHE A 172 -10.63 19.06 -7.39
CA PHE A 172 -11.52 18.06 -7.98
C PHE A 172 -12.54 17.57 -6.95
N ALA A 173 -12.10 17.26 -5.72
CA ALA A 173 -13.00 16.85 -4.64
C ALA A 173 -14.10 17.91 -4.36
N VAL A 174 -13.72 19.18 -4.24
CA VAL A 174 -14.69 20.26 -4.00
C VAL A 174 -15.67 20.38 -5.18
N ALA A 175 -15.22 20.26 -6.42
CA ALA A 175 -16.08 20.26 -7.60
C ALA A 175 -17.06 19.07 -7.62
N GLU A 176 -16.69 17.94 -7.06
CA GLU A 176 -17.54 16.75 -6.90
C GLU A 176 -18.36 16.74 -5.60
N GLY A 177 -18.36 17.85 -4.85
CA GLY A 177 -19.24 18.06 -3.69
C GLY A 177 -18.66 17.54 -2.36
N PHE A 178 -17.37 17.24 -2.28
CA PHE A 178 -16.72 16.94 -1.00
C PHE A 178 -16.51 18.22 -0.18
N GLU A 179 -16.77 18.13 1.12
CA GLU A 179 -16.59 19.26 2.04
C GLU A 179 -15.13 19.38 2.47
N GLU A 180 -14.63 20.61 2.51
CA GLU A 180 -13.32 20.92 3.10
C GLU A 180 -13.43 21.09 4.60
N MET A 181 -12.48 20.51 5.36
CA MET A 181 -12.38 20.68 6.79
C MET A 181 -10.91 20.64 7.27
N ASN A 182 -10.67 21.13 8.46
CA ASN A 182 -9.38 20.92 9.11
C ASN A 182 -9.31 19.46 9.63
N LEU A 183 -8.32 18.71 9.17
CA LEU A 183 -8.16 17.29 9.53
C LEU A 183 -7.31 17.11 10.80
N LEU A 184 -6.59 18.15 11.24
CA LEU A 184 -5.74 18.11 12.44
C LEU A 184 -6.63 18.24 13.68
N THR A 185 -6.84 17.14 14.40
CA THR A 185 -7.55 17.15 15.69
C THR A 185 -6.71 17.82 16.77
N GLU A 186 -7.35 18.25 17.84
CA GLU A 186 -6.62 18.83 19.00
C GLU A 186 -5.66 17.81 19.62
N HIS A 187 -6.02 16.51 19.63
CA HIS A 187 -5.16 15.44 20.09
C HIS A 187 -3.88 15.35 19.23
N SER A 188 -4.02 15.23 17.93
CA SER A 188 -2.89 15.12 16.99
C SER A 188 -2.05 16.39 16.95
N ARG A 189 -2.69 17.57 17.12
CA ARG A 189 -2.01 18.86 17.23
C ARG A 189 -1.10 18.92 18.47
N LYS A 190 -1.60 18.50 19.64
CA LYS A 190 -0.80 18.45 20.89
C LYS A 190 0.42 17.53 20.73
N ILE A 191 0.25 16.34 20.13
CA ILE A 191 1.36 15.41 19.86
C ILE A 191 2.38 16.02 18.90
N TRP A 192 1.90 16.68 17.84
CA TRP A 192 2.79 17.36 16.88
C TRP A 192 3.59 18.49 17.54
N LEU A 193 2.97 19.31 18.39
CA LEU A 193 3.66 20.36 19.14
C LEU A 193 4.75 19.77 20.05
N ALA A 194 4.45 18.68 20.75
CA ALA A 194 5.41 17.98 21.60
C ALA A 194 6.58 17.42 20.78
N TRP A 195 6.28 16.77 19.65
CA TRP A 195 7.31 16.31 18.72
C TRP A 195 8.18 17.45 18.18
N LYS A 196 7.56 18.55 17.76
CA LYS A 196 8.25 19.73 17.20
C LYS A 196 9.19 20.34 18.21
N ALA A 197 8.76 20.50 19.45
CA ALA A 197 9.58 21.02 20.54
C ALA A 197 10.79 20.13 20.88
N LYS A 198 10.64 18.79 20.74
CA LYS A 198 11.74 17.84 20.96
C LYS A 198 12.71 17.78 19.79
N SER A 199 12.22 17.88 18.56
CA SER A 199 12.96 17.55 17.35
C SER A 199 13.55 18.76 16.62
N SER A 200 12.98 19.95 16.78
CA SER A 200 13.39 21.16 16.10
C SER A 200 14.14 22.11 17.02
N PHE A 201 15.35 22.54 16.64
CA PHE A 201 16.13 23.51 17.43
C PHE A 201 15.35 24.82 17.66
N ASN A 202 14.64 25.32 16.66
CA ASN A 202 13.89 26.58 16.75
C ASN A 202 12.62 26.50 17.59
N TRP A 203 12.14 25.29 17.90
CA TRP A 203 10.95 25.04 18.70
C TRP A 203 11.28 24.55 20.12
N ARG A 204 12.57 24.42 20.44
CA ARG A 204 12.97 24.03 21.80
C ARG A 204 12.63 25.13 22.77
N PRO A 205 12.19 24.78 23.97
CA PRO A 205 12.08 25.73 25.07
C PRO A 205 13.39 26.52 25.23
N GLY A 206 13.28 27.81 25.57
CA GLY A 206 14.44 28.67 25.84
C GLY A 206 15.26 28.16 27.02
N ILE A 207 16.40 28.83 27.29
CA ILE A 207 17.35 28.40 28.32
C ILE A 207 16.76 28.36 29.72
N ASP A 208 15.76 29.21 29.97
CA ASP A 208 15.01 29.30 31.26
C ASP A 208 13.70 28.50 31.22
N SER A 209 13.48 27.67 30.18
CA SER A 209 12.24 26.91 30.04
C SER A 209 12.27 25.65 30.89
N PRO A 210 11.08 25.17 31.35
CA PRO A 210 10.97 23.94 32.09
C PRO A 210 11.58 22.74 31.37
N GLU A 211 12.01 21.77 32.15
CA GLU A 211 12.47 20.48 31.59
C GLU A 211 11.40 19.85 30.72
N TRP A 212 11.81 18.94 29.83
CA TRP A 212 10.93 18.26 28.84
C TRP A 212 9.62 17.72 29.45
N LYS A 213 9.69 17.12 30.65
CA LYS A 213 8.49 16.59 31.34
C LYS A 213 7.50 17.66 31.73
N GLU A 214 7.99 18.79 32.22
CA GLU A 214 7.15 19.94 32.60
C GLU A 214 6.53 20.58 31.37
N HIS A 215 7.28 20.63 30.25
CA HIS A 215 6.78 21.12 28.98
C HIS A 215 5.65 20.20 28.41
N LEU A 216 5.82 18.87 28.48
CA LEU A 216 4.75 17.94 28.15
C LEU A 216 3.54 18.11 29.08
N SER A 217 3.77 18.26 30.37
CA SER A 217 2.69 18.52 31.35
C SER A 217 1.87 19.74 30.97
N ALA A 218 2.53 20.83 30.55
CA ALA A 218 1.84 22.04 30.10
C ALA A 218 1.03 21.82 28.80
N ILE A 219 1.56 21.09 27.84
CA ILE A 219 0.85 20.78 26.57
C ILE A 219 -0.41 19.93 26.82
N PHE A 220 -0.33 18.99 27.76
CA PHE A 220 -1.39 17.99 28.00
C PHE A 220 -2.17 18.24 29.29
N ASP A 221 -2.08 19.45 29.88
CA ASP A 221 -2.81 19.84 31.06
C ASP A 221 -2.60 18.86 32.26
N GLY A 222 -1.39 18.34 32.41
CA GLY A 222 -1.03 17.35 33.42
C GLY A 222 -1.62 15.96 33.25
N ASN A 223 -2.24 15.64 32.09
CA ASN A 223 -2.82 14.32 31.85
C ASN A 223 -1.74 13.28 31.59
N GLU A 224 -1.34 12.52 32.59
CA GLU A 224 -0.26 11.53 32.56
C GLU A 224 -0.47 10.45 31.45
N LYS A 225 -1.72 10.02 31.19
CA LYS A 225 -2.01 9.04 30.14
C LYS A 225 -1.72 9.59 28.74
N GLN A 226 -2.11 10.83 28.48
CA GLN A 226 -1.84 11.50 27.21
C GLN A 226 -0.34 11.81 27.05
N ILE A 227 0.34 12.20 28.13
CA ILE A 227 1.79 12.40 28.13
C ILE A 227 2.52 11.10 27.77
N ALA A 228 2.23 10.00 28.46
CA ALA A 228 2.83 8.70 28.18
C ALA A 228 2.54 8.21 26.74
N TYR A 229 1.32 8.48 26.24
CA TYR A 229 0.97 8.19 24.86
C TYR A 229 1.81 9.01 23.88
N ALA A 230 1.92 10.33 24.09
CA ALA A 230 2.70 11.22 23.23
C ALA A 230 4.19 10.86 23.23
N GLU A 231 4.78 10.55 24.38
CA GLU A 231 6.18 10.09 24.48
C GLU A 231 6.42 8.83 23.66
N ARG A 232 5.51 7.85 23.75
CA ARG A 232 5.56 6.62 22.95
C ARG A 232 5.48 6.91 21.46
N VAL A 233 4.50 7.73 21.04
CA VAL A 233 4.29 8.09 19.63
C VAL A 233 5.47 8.87 19.06
N ILE A 234 6.09 9.75 19.85
CA ILE A 234 7.28 10.50 19.44
C ILE A 234 8.51 9.58 19.31
N ALA A 235 8.65 8.59 20.19
CA ALA A 235 9.74 7.63 20.14
C ALA A 235 9.55 6.59 19.03
N HIS A 236 8.31 6.13 18.83
CA HIS A 236 7.92 5.10 17.88
C HIS A 236 6.64 5.53 17.14
N PRO A 237 6.76 6.42 16.13
CA PRO A 237 5.61 6.92 15.41
C PRO A 237 4.82 5.78 14.76
N PRO A 238 3.47 5.79 14.89
CA PRO A 238 2.66 4.81 14.23
C PRO A 238 2.81 4.92 12.70
N THR A 239 2.85 3.78 12.03
CA THR A 239 2.80 3.70 10.58
C THR A 239 1.53 2.94 10.20
N GLY A 240 0.39 3.55 10.49
CA GLY A 240 -0.90 2.96 10.19
C GLY A 240 -1.32 3.22 8.75
N THR A 241 -2.06 2.29 8.25
CA THR A 241 -2.69 2.28 6.93
C THR A 241 -3.81 1.26 7.04
N ILE A 242 -4.90 1.43 6.35
CA ILE A 242 -5.91 0.39 6.21
C ILE A 242 -6.02 -0.06 4.75
N PRO A 243 -5.39 -1.17 4.33
CA PRO A 243 -5.82 -1.93 3.17
C PRO A 243 -7.09 -2.70 3.55
N CYS A 244 -8.05 -2.72 2.64
CA CYS A 244 -9.25 -3.53 2.76
C CYS A 244 -9.54 -4.20 1.43
N MET A 245 -9.83 -5.48 1.43
CA MET A 245 -10.12 -6.25 0.24
C MET A 245 -11.26 -7.23 0.49
N ALA A 246 -12.11 -7.41 -0.52
CA ALA A 246 -13.28 -8.26 -0.43
C ALA A 246 -13.42 -9.13 -1.67
N VAL A 247 -14.01 -10.32 -1.46
CA VAL A 247 -14.53 -11.19 -2.52
C VAL A 247 -15.97 -11.52 -2.19
N ASP A 248 -16.87 -11.39 -3.15
CA ASP A 248 -18.28 -11.71 -3.02
C ASP A 248 -18.58 -13.21 -3.24
N SER A 249 -19.85 -13.59 -3.19
CA SER A 249 -20.29 -14.97 -3.45
C SER A 249 -20.04 -15.44 -4.88
N ASN A 250 -19.96 -14.52 -5.85
CA ASN A 250 -19.70 -14.81 -7.25
C ASN A 250 -18.19 -14.96 -7.55
N GLY A 251 -17.34 -14.48 -6.65
CA GLY A 251 -15.90 -14.42 -6.84
C GLY A 251 -15.42 -13.09 -7.44
N ASP A 252 -16.26 -12.05 -7.43
CA ASP A 252 -15.85 -10.70 -7.79
C ASP A 252 -15.08 -10.06 -6.64
N ILE A 253 -13.98 -9.37 -6.99
CA ILE A 253 -12.99 -8.89 -6.03
C ILE A 253 -12.78 -7.40 -6.19
N SER A 254 -12.67 -6.68 -5.08
CA SER A 254 -12.21 -5.28 -5.07
C SER A 254 -11.34 -5.01 -3.86
N ALA A 255 -10.53 -3.96 -3.94
CA ALA A 255 -9.71 -3.52 -2.83
C ALA A 255 -9.58 -2.00 -2.79
N THR A 256 -9.26 -1.51 -1.61
CA THR A 256 -8.87 -0.13 -1.33
C THR A 256 -7.75 -0.10 -0.31
N THR A 257 -6.94 0.95 -0.35
CA THR A 257 -5.94 1.23 0.67
C THR A 257 -5.95 2.73 0.95
N THR A 258 -6.03 3.12 2.22
CA THR A 258 -6.07 4.53 2.65
C THR A 258 -5.18 4.76 3.88
N THR A 259 -4.62 5.98 4.01
CA THR A 259 -3.64 6.31 5.05
C THR A 259 -3.47 7.81 5.22
N SER A 260 -3.00 8.24 6.39
CA SER A 260 -2.38 9.56 6.59
C SER A 260 -0.85 9.55 6.35
N GLY A 261 -0.29 8.41 5.94
CA GLY A 261 1.13 8.24 5.65
C GLY A 261 2.00 8.13 6.92
N LEU A 262 3.28 8.46 6.77
CA LEU A 262 4.19 8.52 7.92
C LEU A 262 3.99 9.81 8.72
N SER A 263 3.98 9.68 10.05
CA SER A 263 4.01 10.83 10.95
C SER A 263 5.26 11.67 10.69
N TRP A 264 5.11 12.99 10.73
CA TRP A 264 6.23 13.93 10.54
C TRP A 264 6.94 13.86 9.19
N LYS A 265 6.26 13.29 8.19
CA LYS A 265 6.78 13.22 6.81
C LYS A 265 7.08 14.61 6.25
N ILE A 266 8.00 14.68 5.31
CA ILE A 266 8.20 15.89 4.50
C ILE A 266 6.90 16.16 3.73
N PRO A 267 6.41 17.42 3.67
CA PRO A 267 5.22 17.77 2.88
C PRO A 267 5.30 17.26 1.44
N GLY A 268 4.23 16.58 1.00
CA GLY A 268 4.20 15.96 -0.33
C GLY A 268 4.83 14.56 -0.41
N ARG A 269 5.38 14.00 0.68
CA ARG A 269 5.81 12.61 0.69
C ARG A 269 4.60 11.70 0.55
N VAL A 270 4.67 10.79 -0.40
CA VAL A 270 3.67 9.75 -0.68
C VAL A 270 4.27 8.38 -0.44
N GLY A 271 3.54 7.50 0.24
CA GLY A 271 3.88 6.09 0.41
C GLY A 271 3.35 5.22 -0.72
N ASP A 272 3.21 3.93 -0.44
CA ASP A 272 2.72 2.94 -1.39
C ASP A 272 1.20 2.94 -1.55
N SER A 273 0.46 3.42 -0.54
CA SER A 273 -1.02 3.32 -0.49
C SER A 273 -1.75 3.82 -1.74
N PRO A 274 -1.37 4.93 -2.40
CA PRO A 274 -2.03 5.39 -3.62
C PRO A 274 -1.47 4.76 -4.89
N ILE A 275 -0.46 3.90 -4.80
CA ILE A 275 0.23 3.33 -5.97
C ILE A 275 -0.37 1.97 -6.30
N ILE A 276 -1.13 1.92 -7.40
CA ILE A 276 -1.67 0.67 -7.95
C ILE A 276 -0.50 -0.27 -8.31
N GLY A 277 -0.59 -1.50 -7.83
CA GLY A 277 0.48 -2.49 -7.97
C GLY A 277 1.46 -2.52 -6.80
N ALA A 278 1.43 -1.52 -5.90
CA ALA A 278 2.19 -1.52 -4.65
C ALA A 278 1.27 -1.68 -3.44
N GLY A 279 0.65 -0.59 -2.97
CA GLY A 279 -0.21 -0.61 -1.79
C GLY A 279 -1.59 -1.22 -2.01
N CYS A 280 -2.06 -1.27 -3.25
CA CYS A 280 -3.30 -1.91 -3.67
C CYS A 280 -3.11 -2.55 -5.04
N CYS A 281 -3.50 -3.80 -5.18
CA CYS A 281 -3.50 -4.50 -6.47
C CYS A 281 -4.64 -5.53 -6.51
N VAL A 282 -5.40 -5.53 -7.59
CA VAL A 282 -6.51 -6.49 -7.82
C VAL A 282 -6.43 -7.07 -9.21
N ASP A 283 -6.62 -8.37 -9.32
CA ASP A 283 -6.95 -9.07 -10.54
C ASP A 283 -8.15 -9.98 -10.27
N ASN A 284 -9.26 -9.74 -10.97
CA ASN A 284 -10.53 -10.45 -10.73
C ASN A 284 -10.46 -11.95 -11.00
N GLU A 285 -9.48 -12.40 -11.79
CA GLU A 285 -9.27 -13.82 -12.07
C GLU A 285 -8.38 -14.50 -11.02
N VAL A 286 -7.71 -13.73 -10.16
CA VAL A 286 -6.66 -14.21 -9.27
C VAL A 286 -6.92 -13.88 -7.81
N GLY A 287 -7.01 -12.57 -7.47
CA GLY A 287 -7.09 -12.15 -6.09
C GLY A 287 -6.85 -10.65 -5.89
N ALA A 288 -6.67 -10.27 -4.61
CA ALA A 288 -6.30 -8.91 -4.21
C ALA A 288 -5.17 -8.94 -3.19
N ALA A 289 -4.37 -7.87 -3.18
CA ALA A 289 -3.27 -7.68 -2.26
C ALA A 289 -3.18 -6.22 -1.80
N GLY A 290 -2.73 -6.04 -0.54
CA GLY A 290 -2.49 -4.74 0.08
C GLY A 290 -1.38 -4.81 1.12
N SER A 291 -0.98 -3.67 1.67
CA SER A 291 0.12 -3.57 2.62
C SER A 291 -0.10 -2.49 3.66
N THR A 292 0.62 -2.60 4.79
CA THR A 292 0.79 -1.53 5.79
C THR A 292 2.24 -1.44 6.22
N GLY A 293 2.65 -0.28 6.74
CA GLY A 293 3.97 -0.07 7.31
C GLY A 293 4.88 0.77 6.42
N LYS A 294 6.14 0.35 6.23
CA LYS A 294 7.14 1.11 5.47
C LYS A 294 6.87 1.07 3.97
N GLY A 295 6.11 2.04 3.47
CA GLY A 295 5.64 2.10 2.09
C GLY A 295 6.77 2.11 1.05
N GLU A 296 7.88 2.78 1.32
CA GLU A 296 9.05 2.82 0.45
C GLU A 296 9.59 1.42 0.11
N GLU A 297 9.54 0.50 1.08
CA GLU A 297 10.02 -0.86 0.85
C GLU A 297 9.06 -1.67 -0.03
N ASN A 298 7.76 -1.41 0.10
CA ASN A 298 6.77 -2.00 -0.78
C ASN A 298 6.86 -1.45 -2.22
N ILE A 299 7.02 -0.13 -2.38
CA ILE A 299 7.17 0.50 -3.71
C ILE A 299 8.33 -0.15 -4.48
N LYS A 300 9.50 -0.32 -3.83
CA LYS A 300 10.71 -0.87 -4.47
C LYS A 300 10.53 -2.27 -5.06
N ILE A 301 9.59 -3.05 -4.53
CA ILE A 301 9.33 -4.42 -4.97
C ILE A 301 8.02 -4.58 -5.74
N SER A 302 7.24 -3.48 -5.91
CA SER A 302 5.87 -3.54 -6.47
C SER A 302 5.06 -4.64 -5.79
N GLY A 303 4.99 -4.60 -4.44
CA GLY A 303 4.61 -5.75 -3.62
C GLY A 303 3.21 -6.27 -3.89
N GLY A 304 2.23 -5.38 -4.11
CA GLY A 304 0.88 -5.79 -4.50
C GLY A 304 0.87 -6.62 -5.78
N HIS A 305 1.51 -6.15 -6.84
CA HIS A 305 1.64 -6.88 -8.11
C HIS A 305 2.44 -8.18 -7.93
N THR A 306 3.54 -8.13 -7.17
CA THR A 306 4.33 -9.33 -6.85
C THR A 306 3.47 -10.42 -6.22
N ILE A 307 2.60 -10.08 -5.25
CA ILE A 307 1.72 -11.03 -4.58
C ILE A 307 0.69 -11.59 -5.56
N ILE A 308 0.07 -10.76 -6.40
CA ILE A 308 -0.89 -11.22 -7.41
C ILE A 308 -0.24 -12.23 -8.36
N GLU A 309 0.99 -11.97 -8.83
CA GLU A 309 1.70 -12.92 -9.70
C GLU A 309 2.08 -14.23 -9.00
N MET A 310 2.35 -14.19 -7.68
CA MET A 310 2.55 -15.41 -6.91
C MET A 310 1.25 -16.21 -6.72
N LEU A 311 0.13 -15.52 -6.49
CA LEU A 311 -1.20 -16.15 -6.46
C LEU A 311 -1.55 -16.78 -7.81
N ARG A 312 -1.26 -16.09 -8.94
CA ARG A 312 -1.45 -16.60 -10.30
C ARG A 312 -0.66 -17.88 -10.57
N GLN A 313 0.51 -18.01 -9.93
CA GLN A 313 1.34 -19.21 -9.97
C GLN A 313 0.87 -20.31 -9.00
N GLY A 314 -0.28 -20.15 -8.33
CA GLY A 314 -0.88 -21.14 -7.44
C GLY A 314 -0.34 -21.12 -6.00
N LYS A 315 0.43 -20.11 -5.58
CA LYS A 315 0.82 -19.98 -4.18
C LYS A 315 -0.40 -19.63 -3.31
N SER A 316 -0.39 -20.08 -2.05
CA SER A 316 -1.37 -19.63 -1.07
C SER A 316 -1.21 -18.12 -0.79
N PRO A 317 -2.26 -17.42 -0.34
CA PRO A 317 -2.15 -16.01 0.05
C PRO A 317 -1.03 -15.74 1.06
N THR A 318 -0.85 -16.61 2.05
CA THR A 318 0.24 -16.49 3.03
C THR A 318 1.63 -16.66 2.37
N ASP A 319 1.82 -17.67 1.53
CA ASP A 319 3.10 -17.90 0.86
C ASP A 319 3.44 -16.78 -0.13
N ALA A 320 2.43 -16.22 -0.82
CA ALA A 320 2.61 -15.09 -1.70
C ALA A 320 3.06 -13.83 -0.92
N CYS A 321 2.46 -13.57 0.24
CA CYS A 321 2.88 -12.50 1.15
C CYS A 321 4.30 -12.72 1.71
N LEU A 322 4.66 -13.95 2.08
CA LEU A 322 6.00 -14.30 2.55
C LEU A 322 7.07 -14.13 1.46
N GLU A 323 6.75 -14.45 0.20
CA GLU A 323 7.68 -14.21 -0.91
C GLU A 323 7.94 -12.71 -1.13
N ALA A 324 6.90 -11.87 -1.09
CA ALA A 324 7.07 -10.42 -1.13
C ALA A 324 7.92 -9.93 0.06
N MET A 325 7.67 -10.44 1.26
CA MET A 325 8.47 -10.14 2.45
C MET A 325 9.94 -10.55 2.27
N GLY A 326 10.18 -11.72 1.70
CA GLY A 326 11.52 -12.20 1.37
C GLY A 326 12.26 -11.28 0.39
N ARG A 327 11.55 -10.65 -0.57
CA ARG A 327 12.16 -9.64 -1.45
C ARG A 327 12.59 -8.39 -0.68
N VAL A 328 11.75 -7.90 0.24
CA VAL A 328 12.12 -6.79 1.14
C VAL A 328 13.35 -7.17 1.97
N ALA A 329 13.36 -8.33 2.60
CA ALA A 329 14.47 -8.77 3.45
C ALA A 329 15.80 -8.90 2.65
N ARG A 330 15.76 -9.43 1.43
CA ARG A 330 16.93 -9.54 0.55
C ARG A 330 17.54 -8.19 0.16
N ASN A 331 16.74 -7.12 0.01
CA ASN A 331 17.25 -5.77 -0.25
C ASN A 331 18.19 -5.28 0.87
N TYR A 332 18.02 -5.79 2.08
CA TYR A 332 18.85 -5.52 3.24
C TYR A 332 19.86 -6.65 3.53
N LYS A 333 20.04 -7.62 2.60
CA LYS A 333 20.90 -8.81 2.80
C LYS A 333 20.53 -9.60 4.06
N ASN A 334 19.24 -9.57 4.44
CA ASN A 334 18.68 -10.17 5.67
C ASN A 334 19.30 -9.63 6.97
N ASP A 335 19.86 -8.43 6.95
CA ASP A 335 20.42 -7.76 8.13
C ASP A 335 19.30 -7.34 9.08
N LYS A 336 19.07 -8.15 10.13
CA LYS A 336 18.00 -7.92 11.10
C LYS A 336 18.11 -6.59 11.84
N LYS A 337 19.31 -6.05 12.04
CA LYS A 337 19.51 -4.75 12.69
C LYS A 337 18.97 -3.61 11.83
N LYS A 338 19.22 -3.64 10.52
CA LYS A 338 18.67 -2.66 9.58
C LYS A 338 17.17 -2.84 9.39
N LEU A 339 16.72 -4.08 9.25
CA LEU A 339 15.30 -4.41 9.13
C LEU A 339 14.51 -4.05 10.39
N GLY A 340 15.14 -4.11 11.58
CA GLY A 340 14.53 -3.76 12.88
C GLY A 340 14.14 -2.29 13.02
N THR A 341 14.50 -1.43 12.07
CA THR A 341 14.14 0.00 12.08
C THR A 341 12.72 0.28 11.57
N PHE A 342 12.02 -0.72 11.04
CA PHE A 342 10.66 -0.56 10.51
C PHE A 342 9.83 -1.83 10.62
N HIS A 343 8.51 -1.66 10.47
CA HIS A 343 7.53 -2.72 10.26
C HIS A 343 6.95 -2.64 8.86
N ILE A 344 6.60 -3.80 8.32
CA ILE A 344 5.85 -3.94 7.07
C ILE A 344 5.01 -5.22 7.13
N TYR A 345 3.81 -5.14 6.56
CA TYR A 345 2.84 -6.23 6.49
C TYR A 345 2.31 -6.33 5.07
N PHE A 346 2.04 -7.54 4.63
CA PHE A 346 1.33 -7.83 3.40
C PHE A 346 0.10 -8.66 3.69
N TYR A 347 -0.97 -8.40 2.97
CA TYR A 347 -2.27 -9.07 3.08
C TYR A 347 -2.73 -9.49 1.71
N ALA A 348 -3.35 -10.65 1.60
CA ALA A 348 -3.87 -11.14 0.34
C ALA A 348 -5.12 -11.99 0.52
N ILE A 349 -5.99 -11.94 -0.49
CA ILE A 349 -7.08 -12.88 -0.72
C ILE A 349 -6.96 -13.45 -2.12
N ASN A 350 -7.43 -14.67 -2.32
CA ASN A 350 -7.62 -15.21 -3.66
C ASN A 350 -9.10 -15.21 -4.07
N LYS A 351 -9.36 -15.51 -5.32
CA LYS A 351 -10.72 -15.59 -5.88
C LYS A 351 -11.60 -16.62 -5.17
N ASP A 352 -11.02 -17.67 -4.61
CA ASP A 352 -11.76 -18.76 -3.96
C ASP A 352 -12.07 -18.50 -2.48
N GLY A 353 -11.73 -17.28 -1.98
CA GLY A 353 -11.98 -16.85 -0.61
C GLY A 353 -10.95 -17.34 0.40
N ALA A 354 -9.82 -17.93 -0.04
CA ALA A 354 -8.69 -18.13 0.84
C ALA A 354 -8.00 -16.78 1.11
N HIS A 355 -7.49 -16.60 2.31
CA HIS A 355 -6.84 -15.37 2.74
C HIS A 355 -5.58 -15.65 3.56
N GLY A 356 -4.71 -14.66 3.66
CA GLY A 356 -3.50 -14.76 4.46
C GLY A 356 -2.79 -13.42 4.60
N ALA A 357 -1.88 -13.36 5.56
CA ALA A 357 -1.04 -12.19 5.78
C ALA A 357 0.35 -12.61 6.29
N ALA A 358 1.35 -11.81 5.94
CA ALA A 358 2.69 -11.92 6.47
C ALA A 358 3.13 -10.61 7.12
N SER A 359 3.92 -10.72 8.19
CA SER A 359 4.58 -9.60 8.86
C SER A 359 6.09 -9.80 8.83
N LEU A 360 6.84 -8.70 8.79
CA LEU A 360 8.30 -8.79 8.89
C LEU A 360 8.75 -9.41 10.21
N TRP A 361 8.07 -9.04 11.31
CA TRP A 361 8.35 -9.48 12.68
C TRP A 361 7.13 -10.17 13.29
N ARG A 362 7.36 -11.10 14.23
CA ARG A 362 6.28 -11.79 14.97
C ARG A 362 5.37 -10.82 15.70
N ASN A 363 5.96 -9.84 16.36
CA ASN A 363 5.22 -8.83 17.11
C ASN A 363 4.95 -7.60 16.23
N GLY A 364 3.82 -6.95 16.49
CA GLY A 364 3.45 -5.70 15.85
C GLY A 364 4.20 -4.49 16.42
N TYR A 365 3.69 -3.29 16.17
CA TYR A 365 4.21 -2.06 16.76
C TYR A 365 4.21 -2.07 18.30
N GLU A 366 3.25 -2.75 18.89
CA GLU A 366 3.27 -3.04 20.33
C GLU A 366 4.04 -4.35 20.52
N ALA A 367 5.23 -4.27 21.12
CA ALA A 367 6.12 -5.41 21.30
C ALA A 367 5.47 -6.59 22.07
N SER A 368 4.42 -6.32 22.85
CA SER A 368 3.66 -7.33 23.59
C SER A 368 2.56 -8.02 22.76
N LYS A 369 2.23 -7.51 21.56
CA LYS A 369 1.12 -8.03 20.76
C LYS A 369 1.62 -8.65 19.46
N GLN A 370 1.15 -9.87 19.20
CA GLN A 370 1.41 -10.53 17.91
C GLN A 370 0.82 -9.73 16.76
N ALA A 371 1.55 -9.65 15.65
CA ALA A 371 1.08 -9.08 14.40
C ALA A 371 -0.19 -9.81 13.91
N SER A 372 -1.24 -9.04 13.59
CA SER A 372 -2.55 -9.59 13.23
C SER A 372 -3.25 -8.75 12.17
N TYR A 373 -4.27 -9.32 11.56
CA TYR A 373 -5.16 -8.67 10.60
C TYR A 373 -6.61 -9.03 10.90
N ALA A 374 -7.54 -8.22 10.43
CA ALA A 374 -8.96 -8.42 10.63
C ALA A 374 -9.58 -9.23 9.49
N VAL A 375 -10.49 -10.16 9.84
CA VAL A 375 -11.16 -11.07 8.90
C VAL A 375 -12.64 -11.17 9.26
N HIS A 376 -13.51 -11.13 8.26
CA HIS A 376 -14.93 -11.42 8.40
C HIS A 376 -15.39 -12.36 7.28
N GLU A 377 -15.80 -13.59 7.67
CA GLU A 377 -16.21 -14.68 6.78
C GLU A 377 -17.74 -14.94 6.87
N GLY A 378 -18.51 -13.89 7.05
CA GLY A 378 -19.97 -13.96 7.09
C GLY A 378 -20.61 -14.12 8.49
N SER A 379 -19.90 -14.55 9.52
CA SER A 379 -20.42 -14.68 10.89
C SER A 379 -20.11 -13.46 11.75
N GLU A 380 -18.86 -13.34 12.16
CA GLU A 380 -18.35 -12.30 13.04
C GLU A 380 -16.93 -11.88 12.58
N ALA A 381 -16.62 -10.60 12.75
CA ALA A 381 -15.27 -10.10 12.50
C ALA A 381 -14.33 -10.54 13.64
N ARG A 382 -13.14 -11.00 13.28
CA ARG A 382 -12.12 -11.46 14.23
C ARG A 382 -10.73 -11.07 13.79
N LEU A 383 -9.78 -11.07 14.72
CA LEU A 383 -8.36 -10.99 14.39
C LEU A 383 -7.81 -12.38 14.07
N ALA A 384 -6.99 -12.43 13.03
CA ALA A 384 -6.17 -13.58 12.67
C ALA A 384 -4.69 -13.19 12.74
N ALA A 385 -3.83 -14.13 13.12
CA ALA A 385 -2.40 -13.88 13.23
C ALA A 385 -1.75 -13.74 11.84
N CYS A 386 -0.84 -12.77 11.68
CA CYS A 386 0.07 -12.75 10.55
C CYS A 386 1.14 -13.83 10.71
N THR A 387 1.57 -14.42 9.61
CA THR A 387 2.75 -15.31 9.60
C THR A 387 4.01 -14.45 9.59
N PRO A 388 4.87 -14.56 10.62
CA PRO A 388 6.09 -13.76 10.69
C PRO A 388 7.15 -14.29 9.71
N PHE A 389 7.90 -13.37 9.07
CA PHE A 389 9.08 -13.73 8.31
C PHE A 389 10.29 -13.96 9.23
N PHE A 390 10.38 -13.14 10.29
CA PHE A 390 11.35 -13.33 11.38
C PHE A 390 10.64 -13.42 12.74
N ASP A 391 11.11 -14.27 13.63
CA ASP A 391 10.51 -14.48 14.95
C ASP A 391 10.74 -13.31 15.91
N ALA A 392 11.90 -12.65 15.85
CA ALA A 392 12.25 -11.53 16.71
C ALA A 392 13.03 -10.45 15.98
N VAL A 393 12.91 -9.21 16.43
CA VAL A 393 13.73 -8.09 15.98
C VAL A 393 15.20 -8.36 16.34
N GLY A 394 16.11 -8.16 15.40
CA GLY A 394 17.53 -8.34 15.65
C GLY A 394 18.06 -7.28 16.62
N GLY A 395 18.28 -7.66 17.86
CA GLY A 395 18.80 -6.79 18.92
C GLY A 395 18.62 -7.34 20.33
N ASP A 396 17.72 -8.29 20.52
CA ASP A 396 17.51 -8.97 21.80
C ASP A 396 18.31 -10.28 21.82
N GLN A 397 19.62 -10.18 21.99
CA GLN A 397 20.51 -11.21 22.56
C GLN A 397 21.50 -10.55 23.50
#